data_fd5c11fb38295b6f0a2752fa821a6ab6
#
_entry.id   fd5c11fb38295b6f0a2752fa821a6ab6
#
_cell.length_a   1.000
_cell.length_b   1.000
_cell.length_c   1.000
_cell.angle_alpha   90.00
_cell.angle_beta   90.00
_cell.angle_gamma   90.00
#
_symmetry.space_group_name_H-M   'P 1'
#
loop_
_entity.id
_entity.type
_entity.pdbx_description
1 polymer ?
#
loop_
_entity_poly.entity_id
_entity_poly.type
_entity_poly.pdbx_seq_one_letter_code
_entity_poly.pdbx_strand_id
1 'polypeptide(L)'
;RWAGEGRRIRNDKFIVTQQGKCCFKPQQQKSYNIISFIKEHPHFFAEYRTGVSPDRLVNLVCNRLLNHPVADRDIRIIQPKRDVKPFDMADYDIHQFNPQDRATQKKFYPFFKHRGIDLYTQYAFHRNFCLATKHREDGMKYTNLAFPLTVPKDTGQVVGLEERGRPRMDGSGSYKGKAEGSNSSQGLWIASPAKTTLTEAKHIYWFESAYDAMAYYQLHQANDKDLRKAVFISTG
;
A
#
# COMPACT_ATOMS: atom_id res chain seq x y z
N ARG A 1 38.66 -8.37 15.64
CA ARG A 1 38.59 -9.00 14.30
C ARG A 1 37.36 -9.90 14.22
N TRP A 2 36.76 -9.98 13.03
CA TRP A 2 35.69 -10.94 12.74
C TRP A 2 36.34 -12.32 12.48
N ALA A 3 35.78 -13.37 13.07
CA ALA A 3 36.27 -14.74 12.92
C ALA A 3 35.13 -15.72 12.73
N GLY A 4 35.36 -16.81 12.01
CA GLY A 4 34.40 -17.88 11.70
C GLY A 4 34.09 -18.02 10.23
N GLU A 5 33.64 -19.19 9.84
CA GLU A 5 33.23 -19.52 8.47
C GLU A 5 31.77 -20.01 8.41
N GLY A 6 31.17 -19.96 7.24
CA GLY A 6 29.83 -20.46 6.99
C GLY A 6 28.72 -19.59 7.54
N ARG A 7 27.77 -20.18 8.30
CA ARG A 7 26.55 -19.52 8.75
C ARG A 7 26.71 -18.60 9.98
N ARG A 8 27.87 -18.59 10.62
CA ARG A 8 28.15 -17.82 11.85
C ARG A 8 29.50 -17.14 11.78
N ILE A 9 29.46 -15.81 11.68
CA ILE A 9 30.67 -14.97 11.82
C ILE A 9 30.55 -14.27 13.17
N ARG A 10 31.64 -14.24 13.94
CA ARG A 10 31.70 -13.67 15.30
C ARG A 10 32.78 -12.61 15.41
N ASN A 11 32.51 -11.63 16.26
CA ASN A 11 33.56 -10.91 16.95
C ASN A 11 33.17 -10.83 18.43
N ASP A 12 34.03 -10.28 19.28
CA ASP A 12 33.87 -10.31 20.76
C ASP A 12 32.50 -9.83 21.26
N LYS A 13 31.79 -9.04 20.47
CA LYS A 13 30.56 -8.39 20.90
C LYS A 13 29.34 -8.79 20.05
N PHE A 14 29.53 -9.34 18.87
CA PHE A 14 28.45 -9.57 17.91
C PHE A 14 28.57 -10.93 17.22
N ILE A 15 27.42 -11.48 16.86
CA ILE A 15 27.31 -12.70 16.05
C ILE A 15 26.46 -12.36 14.83
N VAL A 16 27.03 -12.56 13.63
CA VAL A 16 26.27 -12.41 12.37
C VAL A 16 25.54 -13.73 12.12
N THR A 17 24.25 -13.63 11.84
CA THR A 17 23.34 -14.76 11.63
C THR A 17 22.52 -14.56 10.36
N GLN A 18 21.72 -15.55 9.98
CA GLN A 18 20.83 -15.50 8.80
C GLN A 18 21.56 -15.10 7.51
N GLN A 19 22.72 -15.69 7.25
CA GLN A 19 23.53 -15.43 6.05
C GLN A 19 23.92 -13.94 5.88
N GLY A 20 24.24 -13.27 6.98
CA GLY A 20 24.63 -11.86 6.97
C GLY A 20 23.48 -10.86 7.09
N LYS A 21 22.23 -11.31 7.15
CA LYS A 21 21.07 -10.40 7.23
C LYS A 21 20.83 -9.82 8.62
N CYS A 22 21.30 -10.48 9.66
CA CYS A 22 21.14 -10.07 11.05
C CYS A 22 22.46 -10.07 11.81
N CYS A 23 22.61 -9.12 12.73
CA CYS A 23 23.69 -9.05 13.70
C CYS A 23 23.08 -9.13 15.10
N PHE A 24 23.51 -10.12 15.92
CA PHE A 24 23.00 -10.34 17.26
C PHE A 24 24.05 -9.94 18.29
N LYS A 25 23.66 -9.20 19.32
CA LYS A 25 24.50 -8.83 20.46
C LYS A 25 24.08 -9.64 21.68
N PRO A 26 24.82 -10.70 22.05
CA PRO A 26 24.40 -11.64 23.10
C PRO A 26 24.24 -10.99 24.48
N GLN A 27 25.12 -10.06 24.83
CA GLN A 27 25.10 -9.38 26.14
C GLN A 27 23.84 -8.52 26.36
N GLN A 28 23.19 -8.06 25.30
CA GLN A 28 21.98 -7.27 25.36
C GLN A 28 20.75 -8.01 24.83
N GLN A 29 20.90 -9.26 24.41
CA GLN A 29 19.86 -10.07 23.75
C GLN A 29 19.16 -9.32 22.60
N LYS A 30 19.89 -8.46 21.89
CA LYS A 30 19.36 -7.58 20.87
C LYS A 30 19.85 -7.99 19.48
N SER A 31 18.90 -8.07 18.54
CA SER A 31 19.16 -8.32 17.12
C SER A 31 19.05 -7.05 16.32
N TYR A 32 19.91 -6.90 15.34
CA TYR A 32 19.97 -5.76 14.43
C TYR A 32 19.86 -6.24 12.97
N ASN A 33 19.09 -5.54 12.17
CA ASN A 33 19.29 -5.54 10.72
C ASN A 33 20.42 -4.55 10.38
N ILE A 34 20.86 -4.51 9.12
CA ILE A 34 21.97 -3.66 8.69
C ILE A 34 21.72 -2.17 8.99
N ILE A 35 20.49 -1.69 8.79
CA ILE A 35 20.13 -0.28 9.00
C ILE A 35 20.20 0.08 10.48
N SER A 36 19.57 -0.72 11.34
CA SER A 36 19.59 -0.47 12.78
C SER A 36 20.99 -0.64 13.37
N PHE A 37 21.80 -1.54 12.81
CA PHE A 37 23.19 -1.70 13.22
C PHE A 37 24.02 -0.45 12.91
N ILE A 38 23.91 0.11 11.72
CA ILE A 38 24.62 1.34 11.33
C ILE A 38 24.19 2.50 12.23
N LYS A 39 22.89 2.65 12.49
CA LYS A 39 22.36 3.76 13.29
C LYS A 39 22.82 3.70 14.76
N GLU A 40 22.84 2.52 15.36
CA GLU A 40 23.21 2.34 16.78
C GLU A 40 24.71 2.22 17.03
N HIS A 41 25.48 1.88 16.01
CA HIS A 41 26.92 1.70 16.10
C HIS A 41 27.70 2.52 15.06
N PRO A 42 27.45 3.86 14.99
CA PRO A 42 28.00 4.72 13.93
C PRO A 42 29.53 4.71 13.85
N HIS A 43 30.21 4.58 15.00
CA HIS A 43 31.68 4.60 15.09
C HIS A 43 32.39 3.40 14.45
N PHE A 44 31.67 2.39 14.01
CA PHE A 44 32.25 1.30 13.22
C PHE A 44 32.45 1.67 11.74
N PHE A 45 31.92 2.81 11.30
CA PHE A 45 31.90 3.20 9.90
C PHE A 45 32.76 4.44 9.67
N ALA A 46 33.60 4.37 8.64
CA ALA A 46 34.54 5.46 8.29
C ALA A 46 33.82 6.75 7.85
N GLU A 47 32.57 6.63 7.41
CA GLU A 47 31.70 7.74 6.99
C GLU A 47 31.15 8.55 8.17
N TYR A 48 31.27 8.03 9.38
CA TYR A 48 30.76 8.72 10.57
C TYR A 48 31.63 9.93 10.92
N ARG A 49 31.00 11.10 11.03
CA ARG A 49 31.59 12.36 11.50
C ARG A 49 30.58 13.09 12.37
N THR A 50 31.07 13.94 13.26
CA THR A 50 30.21 14.81 14.09
C THR A 50 29.27 15.63 13.20
N GLY A 51 27.97 15.60 13.48
CA GLY A 51 26.94 16.31 12.71
C GLY A 51 26.31 15.50 11.57
N VAL A 52 26.77 14.27 11.29
CA VAL A 52 26.09 13.38 10.34
C VAL A 52 24.90 12.73 11.03
N SER A 53 23.69 12.93 10.49
CA SER A 53 22.49 12.26 11.00
C SER A 53 22.55 10.74 10.79
N PRO A 54 21.88 9.93 11.63
CA PRO A 54 21.87 8.47 11.49
C PRO A 54 21.38 8.00 10.11
N ASP A 55 20.36 8.65 9.55
CA ASP A 55 19.83 8.31 8.22
C ASP A 55 20.81 8.65 7.09
N ARG A 56 21.50 9.79 7.21
CA ARG A 56 22.55 10.15 6.27
C ARG A 56 23.73 9.18 6.34
N LEU A 57 24.11 8.73 7.53
CA LEU A 57 25.17 7.74 7.70
C LEU A 57 24.81 6.42 7.02
N VAL A 58 23.56 5.92 7.20
CA VAL A 58 23.09 4.72 6.50
C VAL A 58 23.27 4.88 4.98
N ASN A 59 22.84 6.00 4.42
CA ASN A 59 22.97 6.26 2.98
C ASN A 59 24.44 6.26 2.52
N LEU A 60 25.33 6.93 3.26
CA LEU A 60 26.74 6.99 2.93
C LEU A 60 27.41 5.59 2.95
N VAL A 61 27.13 4.82 4.01
CA VAL A 61 27.67 3.45 4.15
C VAL A 61 27.14 2.53 3.06
N CYS A 62 25.83 2.56 2.79
CA CYS A 62 25.24 1.74 1.74
C CYS A 62 25.77 2.11 0.36
N ASN A 63 25.90 3.40 0.05
CA ASN A 63 26.46 3.84 -1.23
C ASN A 63 27.91 3.35 -1.43
N ARG A 64 28.76 3.44 -0.40
CA ARG A 64 30.11 2.90 -0.48
C ARG A 64 30.12 1.38 -0.69
N LEU A 65 29.32 0.65 0.07
CA LEU A 65 29.26 -0.82 -0.04
C LEU A 65 28.72 -1.30 -1.38
N LEU A 66 27.87 -0.51 -2.03
CA LEU A 66 27.32 -0.79 -3.35
C LEU A 66 28.15 -0.20 -4.50
N ASN A 67 29.31 0.42 -4.20
CA ASN A 67 30.14 1.14 -5.16
C ASN A 67 29.39 2.20 -5.97
N HIS A 68 28.38 2.83 -5.36
CA HIS A 68 27.68 3.95 -5.96
C HIS A 68 28.35 5.26 -5.57
N PRO A 69 28.86 6.07 -6.49
CA PRO A 69 29.43 7.39 -6.19
C PRO A 69 28.34 8.31 -5.60
N VAL A 70 28.69 9.07 -4.56
CA VAL A 70 27.76 9.98 -3.86
C VAL A 70 27.20 11.09 -4.77
N ALA A 71 27.86 11.35 -5.90
CA ALA A 71 27.47 12.36 -6.88
C ALA A 71 26.29 11.96 -7.76
N ASP A 72 26.03 10.67 -7.96
CA ASP A 72 24.92 10.18 -8.79
C ASP A 72 23.65 10.02 -7.95
N ARG A 73 23.19 11.13 -7.36
CA ARG A 73 21.88 11.18 -6.71
C ARG A 73 20.72 11.42 -7.69
N ASP A 74 20.79 10.95 -8.87
CA ASP A 74 19.58 10.49 -9.53
C ASP A 74 19.15 9.21 -8.80
N ILE A 75 18.23 9.38 -7.87
CA ILE A 75 17.46 8.25 -7.35
C ILE A 75 16.58 7.80 -8.53
N ARG A 76 17.18 7.23 -9.52
CA ARG A 76 16.52 6.28 -10.39
C ARG A 76 16.32 5.07 -9.50
N ILE A 77 15.15 4.98 -8.89
CA ILE A 77 14.60 3.72 -8.50
C ILE A 77 14.55 2.93 -9.80
N ILE A 78 15.63 2.17 -10.07
CA ILE A 78 15.61 1.13 -11.09
C ILE A 78 14.72 0.06 -10.47
N GLN A 79 13.40 0.29 -10.56
CA GLN A 79 12.47 -0.81 -10.44
C GLN A 79 12.88 -1.75 -11.58
N PRO A 80 13.25 -3.01 -11.28
CA PRO A 80 13.41 -3.98 -12.35
C PRO A 80 12.13 -3.87 -13.17
N LYS A 81 12.25 -3.53 -14.45
CA LYS A 81 11.13 -3.62 -15.38
C LYS A 81 10.74 -5.09 -15.36
N ARG A 82 9.80 -5.46 -14.49
CA ARG A 82 9.01 -6.63 -14.73
C ARG A 82 8.25 -6.27 -16.00
N ASP A 83 8.33 -7.10 -17.00
CA ASP A 83 7.40 -7.10 -18.14
C ASP A 83 6.02 -7.50 -17.61
N VAL A 84 5.45 -6.63 -16.80
CA VAL A 84 4.10 -6.80 -16.26
C VAL A 84 3.17 -6.27 -17.34
N LYS A 85 2.30 -7.12 -17.84
CA LYS A 85 1.20 -6.73 -18.73
C LYS A 85 0.54 -5.48 -18.12
N PRO A 86 0.34 -4.41 -18.88
CA PRO A 86 -0.41 -3.24 -18.41
C PRO A 86 -1.78 -3.67 -17.90
N PHE A 87 -2.30 -2.96 -16.91
CA PHE A 87 -3.65 -3.22 -16.41
C PHE A 87 -4.68 -3.07 -17.52
N ASP A 88 -5.55 -4.05 -17.64
CA ASP A 88 -6.69 -4.04 -18.55
C ASP A 88 -7.95 -4.43 -17.77
N MET A 89 -8.96 -3.56 -17.80
CA MET A 89 -10.26 -3.81 -17.18
C MET A 89 -11.01 -4.98 -17.85
N ALA A 90 -10.71 -5.28 -19.11
CA ALA A 90 -11.32 -6.39 -19.86
C ALA A 90 -10.92 -7.77 -19.31
N ASP A 91 -9.84 -7.86 -18.53
CA ASP A 91 -9.44 -9.10 -17.84
C ASP A 91 -10.36 -9.47 -16.65
N TYR A 92 -11.38 -8.65 -16.37
CA TYR A 92 -12.25 -8.78 -15.20
C TYR A 92 -13.74 -8.78 -15.56
N ASP A 93 -14.52 -9.66 -14.93
CA ASP A 93 -15.97 -9.51 -14.84
C ASP A 93 -16.30 -8.50 -13.74
N ILE A 94 -16.91 -7.38 -14.11
CA ILE A 94 -17.23 -6.29 -13.19
C ILE A 94 -18.71 -6.33 -12.81
N HIS A 95 -18.98 -6.39 -11.49
CA HIS A 95 -20.32 -6.24 -10.94
C HIS A 95 -20.44 -4.91 -10.18
N GLN A 96 -21.29 -4.03 -10.69
CA GLN A 96 -21.58 -2.75 -10.04
C GLN A 96 -22.55 -2.94 -8.87
N PHE A 97 -22.38 -2.12 -7.84
CA PHE A 97 -23.34 -2.05 -6.74
C PHE A 97 -24.60 -1.29 -7.20
N ASN A 98 -25.77 -1.90 -6.99
CA ASN A 98 -27.03 -1.23 -7.26
C ASN A 98 -27.78 -0.92 -5.95
N PRO A 99 -27.95 0.37 -5.57
CA PRO A 99 -28.68 0.76 -4.37
C PRO A 99 -30.14 0.34 -4.33
N GLN A 100 -30.74 0.04 -5.49
CA GLN A 100 -32.16 -0.34 -5.61
C GLN A 100 -32.37 -1.86 -5.69
N ASP A 101 -31.27 -2.64 -5.78
CA ASP A 101 -31.33 -4.10 -5.91
C ASP A 101 -30.70 -4.82 -4.70
N ARG A 102 -31.55 -5.44 -3.87
CA ARG A 102 -31.11 -6.20 -2.71
C ARG A 102 -30.25 -7.43 -3.06
N ALA A 103 -30.47 -8.06 -4.20
CA ALA A 103 -29.70 -9.21 -4.61
C ALA A 103 -28.24 -8.80 -4.90
N THR A 104 -28.05 -7.66 -5.57
CA THR A 104 -26.74 -7.07 -5.76
C THR A 104 -26.10 -6.68 -4.44
N GLN A 105 -26.82 -5.99 -3.54
CA GLN A 105 -26.30 -5.56 -2.24
C GLN A 105 -25.77 -6.72 -1.38
N LYS A 106 -26.46 -7.86 -1.39
CA LYS A 106 -26.05 -9.07 -0.66
C LYS A 106 -24.66 -9.57 -1.06
N LYS A 107 -24.25 -9.39 -2.32
CA LYS A 107 -22.94 -9.81 -2.81
C LYS A 107 -21.81 -9.01 -2.17
N PHE A 108 -22.05 -7.72 -1.86
CA PHE A 108 -21.09 -6.81 -1.26
C PHE A 108 -21.05 -6.89 0.26
N TYR A 109 -22.12 -7.34 0.89
CA TYR A 109 -22.29 -7.37 2.34
C TYR A 109 -21.09 -7.98 3.10
N PRO A 110 -20.51 -9.14 2.71
CA PRO A 110 -19.37 -9.72 3.45
C PRO A 110 -18.15 -8.82 3.54
N PHE A 111 -17.91 -7.99 2.53
CA PHE A 111 -16.74 -7.11 2.45
C PHE A 111 -16.89 -5.89 3.36
N PHE A 112 -18.10 -5.34 3.43
CA PHE A 112 -18.37 -4.12 4.20
C PHE A 112 -18.71 -4.38 5.66
N LYS A 113 -19.46 -5.47 5.97
CA LYS A 113 -19.83 -5.83 7.34
C LYS A 113 -18.61 -5.97 8.24
N HIS A 114 -17.57 -6.65 7.76
CA HIS A 114 -16.34 -6.86 8.52
C HIS A 114 -15.64 -5.55 8.89
N ARG A 115 -15.83 -4.50 8.09
CA ARG A 115 -15.27 -3.17 8.29
C ARG A 115 -16.20 -2.19 8.99
N GLY A 116 -17.40 -2.63 9.35
CA GLY A 116 -18.40 -1.78 9.98
C GLY A 116 -18.97 -0.70 9.07
N ILE A 117 -18.77 -0.80 7.75
CA ILE A 117 -19.29 0.18 6.79
C ILE A 117 -20.76 -0.13 6.54
N ASP A 118 -21.63 0.80 6.90
CA ASP A 118 -23.07 0.68 6.81
C ASP A 118 -23.59 0.82 5.35
N LEU A 119 -24.84 0.46 5.16
CA LEU A 119 -25.46 0.47 3.85
C LEU A 119 -25.67 1.90 3.31
N TYR A 120 -25.90 2.87 4.20
CA TYR A 120 -26.05 4.27 3.82
C TYR A 120 -24.75 4.83 3.21
N THR A 121 -23.62 4.52 3.82
CA THR A 121 -22.30 4.87 3.32
C THR A 121 -22.01 4.16 1.99
N GLN A 122 -22.38 2.89 1.86
CA GLN A 122 -22.25 2.18 0.58
C GLN A 122 -23.09 2.85 -0.51
N TYR A 123 -24.29 3.33 -0.21
CA TYR A 123 -25.11 4.10 -1.16
C TYR A 123 -24.44 5.40 -1.57
N ALA A 124 -23.82 6.11 -0.64
CA ALA A 124 -23.13 7.36 -0.94
C ALA A 124 -21.99 7.16 -1.95
N PHE A 125 -21.23 6.05 -1.82
CA PHE A 125 -20.06 5.76 -2.64
C PHE A 125 -20.30 4.70 -3.73
N HIS A 126 -21.52 4.29 -4.02
CA HIS A 126 -21.87 3.15 -4.87
C HIS A 126 -21.23 3.14 -6.27
N ARG A 127 -20.80 4.29 -6.78
CA ARG A 127 -20.14 4.43 -8.07
C ARG A 127 -18.63 4.26 -8.00
N ASN A 128 -18.07 4.27 -6.81
CA ASN A 128 -16.64 4.33 -6.60
C ASN A 128 -16.04 2.99 -6.13
N PHE A 129 -16.85 1.92 -6.14
CA PHE A 129 -16.41 0.56 -5.91
C PHE A 129 -17.25 -0.44 -6.72
N CYS A 130 -16.69 -1.63 -6.93
CA CYS A 130 -17.36 -2.72 -7.63
C CYS A 130 -16.86 -4.06 -7.08
N LEU A 131 -17.48 -5.17 -7.50
CA LEU A 131 -16.83 -6.48 -7.40
C LEU A 131 -16.13 -6.76 -8.72
N ALA A 132 -14.87 -7.16 -8.65
CA ALA A 132 -14.06 -7.56 -9.78
C ALA A 132 -13.68 -9.03 -9.65
N THR A 133 -14.00 -9.82 -10.66
CA THR A 133 -13.64 -11.24 -10.76
C THR A 133 -12.63 -11.40 -11.87
N LYS A 134 -11.38 -11.75 -11.52
CA LYS A 134 -10.31 -11.93 -12.51
C LYS A 134 -10.52 -13.23 -13.28
N HIS A 135 -10.37 -13.15 -14.61
CA HIS A 135 -10.25 -14.32 -15.47
C HIS A 135 -8.83 -14.88 -15.37
N ARG A 136 -8.69 -16.13 -14.99
CA ARG A 136 -7.42 -16.82 -14.90
C ARG A 136 -7.38 -18.01 -15.84
N GLU A 137 -6.19 -18.27 -16.37
CA GLU A 137 -5.94 -19.40 -17.28
C GLU A 137 -6.18 -20.76 -16.60
N ASP A 138 -5.99 -20.85 -15.28
CA ASP A 138 -6.22 -22.05 -14.47
C ASP A 138 -7.70 -22.34 -14.19
N GLY A 139 -8.63 -21.50 -14.69
CA GLY A 139 -10.07 -21.63 -14.49
C GLY A 139 -10.56 -21.24 -13.09
N MET A 140 -9.67 -20.91 -12.15
CA MET A 140 -10.08 -20.43 -10.83
C MET A 140 -10.57 -19.00 -10.91
N LYS A 141 -11.65 -18.71 -10.16
CA LYS A 141 -12.28 -17.39 -10.11
C LYS A 141 -12.17 -16.80 -8.70
N TYR A 142 -11.55 -15.63 -8.61
CA TYR A 142 -11.47 -14.88 -7.36
C TYR A 142 -12.19 -13.56 -7.52
N THR A 143 -13.26 -13.38 -6.72
CA THR A 143 -14.02 -12.12 -6.68
C THR A 143 -13.57 -11.30 -5.49
N ASN A 144 -13.08 -10.11 -5.76
CA ASN A 144 -12.67 -9.13 -4.76
C ASN A 144 -13.55 -7.88 -4.81
N LEU A 145 -13.70 -7.21 -3.67
CA LEU A 145 -14.15 -5.82 -3.69
C LEU A 145 -13.02 -4.98 -4.28
N ALA A 146 -13.34 -4.17 -5.27
CA ALA A 146 -12.38 -3.37 -6.00
C ALA A 146 -12.74 -1.88 -5.95
N PHE A 147 -11.73 -1.06 -5.78
CA PHE A 147 -11.78 0.40 -5.79
C PHE A 147 -10.98 0.88 -7.00
N PRO A 148 -11.65 1.41 -8.05
CA PRO A 148 -10.98 1.84 -9.27
C PRO A 148 -9.98 2.97 -9.03
N LEU A 149 -8.75 2.80 -9.52
CA LEU A 149 -7.73 3.83 -9.52
C LEU A 149 -7.82 4.60 -10.83
N THR A 150 -8.14 5.87 -10.74
CA THR A 150 -8.35 6.75 -11.89
C THR A 150 -7.29 7.85 -11.97
N VAL A 151 -7.02 8.32 -13.19
CA VAL A 151 -6.10 9.45 -13.39
C VAL A 151 -6.78 10.74 -12.93
N PRO A 152 -6.17 11.58 -12.06
CA PRO A 152 -6.82 12.78 -11.52
C PRO A 152 -7.29 13.80 -12.58
N LYS A 153 -6.62 13.86 -13.72
CA LYS A 153 -6.99 14.75 -14.83
C LYS A 153 -8.07 14.17 -15.74
N ASP A 154 -8.22 12.85 -15.70
CA ASP A 154 -9.21 12.10 -16.49
C ASP A 154 -9.75 10.95 -15.63
N THR A 155 -10.74 11.25 -14.81
CA THR A 155 -11.38 10.28 -13.91
C THR A 155 -12.16 9.18 -14.65
N GLY A 156 -12.34 9.29 -15.96
CA GLY A 156 -12.87 8.23 -16.81
C GLY A 156 -11.84 7.14 -17.12
N GLN A 157 -10.54 7.48 -17.06
CA GLN A 157 -9.47 6.51 -17.31
C GLN A 157 -9.12 5.74 -16.05
N VAL A 158 -9.49 4.45 -15.99
CA VAL A 158 -9.10 3.51 -14.94
C VAL A 158 -7.76 2.89 -15.30
N VAL A 159 -6.78 3.06 -14.42
CA VAL A 159 -5.39 2.57 -14.59
C VAL A 159 -5.02 1.48 -13.61
N GLY A 160 -5.98 1.00 -12.84
CA GLY A 160 -5.78 -0.07 -11.87
C GLY A 160 -6.97 -0.26 -10.95
N LEU A 161 -6.88 -1.27 -10.09
CA LEU A 161 -7.84 -1.55 -9.03
C LEU A 161 -7.08 -1.77 -7.71
N GLU A 162 -7.53 -1.13 -6.65
CA GLU A 162 -7.20 -1.55 -5.30
C GLU A 162 -8.16 -2.67 -4.91
N GLU A 163 -7.65 -3.83 -4.48
CA GLU A 163 -8.47 -5.01 -4.24
C GLU A 163 -8.49 -5.40 -2.76
N ARG A 164 -9.64 -5.84 -2.30
CA ARG A 164 -9.89 -6.39 -0.96
C ARG A 164 -10.63 -7.71 -1.09
N GLY A 165 -9.99 -8.77 -0.61
CA GLY A 165 -10.59 -10.10 -0.58
C GLY A 165 -11.70 -10.22 0.46
N ARG A 166 -12.51 -11.27 0.32
CA ARG A 166 -13.50 -11.63 1.32
C ARG A 166 -12.80 -11.98 2.64
N PRO A 167 -13.29 -11.51 3.79
CA PRO A 167 -12.78 -11.93 5.09
C PRO A 167 -12.86 -13.44 5.23
N ARG A 168 -11.79 -14.06 5.71
CA ARG A 168 -11.76 -15.50 5.98
C ARG A 168 -12.48 -15.82 7.28
N MET A 169 -13.17 -16.95 7.30
CA MET A 169 -13.94 -17.38 8.47
C MET A 169 -13.05 -17.79 9.66
N ASP A 170 -11.81 -18.15 9.40
CA ASP A 170 -10.79 -18.51 10.40
C ASP A 170 -10.13 -17.31 11.09
N GLY A 171 -10.50 -16.08 10.73
CA GLY A 171 -9.92 -14.87 11.29
C GLY A 171 -8.51 -14.54 10.78
N SER A 172 -7.95 -15.28 9.84
CA SER A 172 -6.59 -15.06 9.29
C SER A 172 -6.47 -13.81 8.39
N GLY A 173 -7.48 -12.94 8.40
CA GLY A 173 -7.52 -11.72 7.62
C GLY A 173 -8.14 -11.88 6.24
N SER A 174 -7.94 -10.88 5.40
CA SER A 174 -8.40 -10.88 4.01
C SER A 174 -7.29 -10.44 3.07
N TYR A 175 -7.40 -10.81 1.81
CA TYR A 175 -6.48 -10.31 0.79
C TYR A 175 -6.54 -8.78 0.72
N LYS A 176 -5.37 -8.15 0.66
CA LYS A 176 -5.18 -6.72 0.41
C LYS A 176 -4.11 -6.59 -0.68
N GLY A 177 -4.44 -5.96 -1.79
CA GLY A 177 -3.48 -5.79 -2.88
C GLY A 177 -4.01 -4.85 -3.94
N LYS A 178 -3.29 -4.83 -5.06
CA LYS A 178 -3.70 -4.15 -6.29
C LYS A 178 -3.79 -5.17 -7.41
N ALA A 179 -4.68 -4.94 -8.36
CA ALA A 179 -4.77 -5.73 -9.57
C ALA A 179 -3.45 -5.71 -10.33
N GLU A 180 -3.12 -6.81 -10.97
CA GLU A 180 -1.90 -6.93 -11.76
C GLU A 180 -1.84 -5.87 -12.84
N GLY A 181 -0.67 -5.27 -13.04
CA GLY A 181 -0.48 -4.19 -14.01
C GLY A 181 -0.96 -2.81 -13.57
N SER A 182 -1.61 -2.68 -12.41
CA SER A 182 -2.10 -1.39 -11.90
C SER A 182 -1.00 -0.34 -11.81
N ASN A 183 -1.26 0.84 -12.36
CA ASN A 183 -0.34 1.97 -12.32
C ASN A 183 -0.61 2.88 -11.11
N SER A 184 -0.02 2.54 -9.97
CA SER A 184 -0.18 3.30 -8.72
C SER A 184 0.52 4.65 -8.72
N SER A 185 1.41 4.92 -9.68
CA SER A 185 2.08 6.23 -9.79
C SER A 185 1.23 7.29 -10.48
N GLN A 186 0.20 6.85 -11.20
CA GLN A 186 -0.71 7.73 -11.94
C GLN A 186 -2.15 7.66 -11.46
N GLY A 187 -2.54 6.55 -10.81
CA GLY A 187 -3.91 6.29 -10.42
C GLY A 187 -4.15 6.49 -8.92
N LEU A 188 -5.25 7.16 -8.62
CA LEU A 188 -5.79 7.34 -7.27
C LEU A 188 -7.24 6.87 -7.24
N TRP A 189 -7.68 6.33 -6.11
CA TRP A 189 -9.12 6.23 -5.88
C TRP A 189 -9.66 7.62 -5.54
N ILE A 190 -10.58 8.10 -6.36
CA ILE A 190 -11.18 9.44 -6.23
C ILE A 190 -12.69 9.27 -6.15
N ALA A 191 -13.31 9.77 -5.09
CA ALA A 191 -14.72 9.59 -4.84
C ALA A 191 -15.37 10.84 -4.26
N SER A 192 -16.63 11.08 -4.65
CA SER A 192 -17.48 12.09 -4.01
C SER A 192 -18.93 11.59 -3.96
N PRO A 193 -19.59 11.60 -2.78
CA PRO A 193 -20.99 11.23 -2.65
C PRO A 193 -21.92 12.04 -3.56
N ALA A 194 -21.65 13.34 -3.73
CA ALA A 194 -22.43 14.25 -4.57
C ALA A 194 -21.88 14.43 -6.00
N LYS A 195 -20.89 13.60 -6.42
CA LYS A 195 -20.22 13.71 -7.73
C LYS A 195 -19.45 15.02 -7.94
N THR A 196 -19.03 15.66 -6.87
CA THR A 196 -18.20 16.86 -6.96
C THR A 196 -16.87 16.50 -7.62
N THR A 197 -16.45 17.27 -8.59
CA THR A 197 -15.14 17.10 -9.25
C THR A 197 -14.03 17.68 -8.40
N LEU A 198 -12.77 17.30 -8.70
CA LEU A 198 -11.60 17.84 -8.00
C LEU A 198 -11.49 19.36 -8.11
N THR A 199 -11.93 19.93 -9.24
CA THR A 199 -11.88 21.38 -9.50
C THR A 199 -12.98 22.15 -8.79
N GLU A 200 -14.09 21.49 -8.46
CA GLU A 200 -15.26 22.10 -7.78
C GLU A 200 -15.20 21.88 -6.26
N ALA A 201 -14.35 20.98 -5.80
CA ALA A 201 -14.28 20.61 -4.40
C ALA A 201 -13.75 21.74 -3.52
N LYS A 202 -14.52 22.11 -2.50
CA LYS A 202 -14.05 23.03 -1.44
C LYS A 202 -13.13 22.31 -0.44
N HIS A 203 -13.36 21.00 -0.24
CA HIS A 203 -12.61 20.17 0.68
C HIS A 203 -12.18 18.88 0.01
N ILE A 204 -10.92 18.56 0.15
CA ILE A 204 -10.32 17.31 -0.32
C ILE A 204 -9.70 16.60 0.89
N TYR A 205 -10.12 15.36 1.11
CA TYR A 205 -9.63 14.52 2.21
C TYR A 205 -8.78 13.38 1.66
N TRP A 206 -7.60 13.17 2.24
CA TRP A 206 -6.66 12.14 1.85
C TRP A 206 -6.60 11.02 2.88
N PHE A 207 -6.61 9.77 2.40
CA PHE A 207 -6.57 8.57 3.22
C PHE A 207 -5.60 7.53 2.66
N GLU A 208 -5.18 6.62 3.51
CA GLU A 208 -4.36 5.48 3.10
C GLU A 208 -5.18 4.48 2.26
N SER A 209 -6.46 4.28 2.57
CA SER A 209 -7.33 3.36 1.84
C SER A 209 -8.73 3.93 1.61
N ALA A 210 -9.43 3.39 0.61
CA ALA A 210 -10.83 3.72 0.34
C ALA A 210 -11.75 3.37 1.53
N TYR A 211 -11.45 2.30 2.27
CA TYR A 211 -12.21 1.97 3.49
C TYR A 211 -12.10 3.05 4.57
N ASP A 212 -10.91 3.62 4.77
CA ASP A 212 -10.70 4.66 5.78
C ASP A 212 -11.48 5.94 5.40
N ALA A 213 -11.49 6.26 4.10
CA ALA A 213 -12.29 7.37 3.58
C ALA A 213 -13.80 7.16 3.80
N MET A 214 -14.31 5.96 3.52
CA MET A 214 -15.72 5.61 3.75
C MET A 214 -16.07 5.61 5.24
N ALA A 215 -15.19 5.09 6.11
CA ALA A 215 -15.37 5.12 7.56
C ALA A 215 -15.39 6.54 8.09
N TYR A 216 -14.48 7.40 7.65
CA TYR A 216 -14.46 8.82 8.01
C TYR A 216 -15.79 9.50 7.62
N TYR A 217 -16.24 9.30 6.39
CA TYR A 217 -17.54 9.82 5.94
C TYR A 217 -18.69 9.33 6.84
N GLN A 218 -18.75 8.04 7.13
CA GLN A 218 -19.79 7.44 7.98
C GLN A 218 -19.86 8.08 9.36
N LEU A 219 -18.69 8.29 9.98
CA LEU A 219 -18.61 8.84 11.34
C LEU A 219 -18.96 10.33 11.43
N HIS A 220 -18.70 11.08 10.37
CA HIS A 220 -18.79 12.55 10.42
C HIS A 220 -19.94 13.15 9.61
N GLN A 221 -20.54 12.42 8.64
CA GLN A 221 -21.54 12.96 7.73
C GLN A 221 -22.83 13.46 8.42
N ALA A 222 -23.16 12.98 9.61
CA ALA A 222 -24.32 13.44 10.37
C ALA A 222 -24.13 14.86 10.89
N ASN A 223 -22.89 15.24 11.23
CA ASN A 223 -22.53 16.51 11.82
C ASN A 223 -21.99 17.53 10.79
N ASP A 224 -21.50 17.03 9.65
CA ASP A 224 -20.90 17.85 8.60
C ASP A 224 -21.58 17.56 7.25
N LYS A 225 -22.54 18.41 6.90
CA LYS A 225 -23.28 18.28 5.64
C LYS A 225 -22.42 18.57 4.41
N ASP A 226 -21.32 19.29 4.55
CA ASP A 226 -20.43 19.61 3.43
C ASP A 226 -19.62 18.40 2.98
N LEU A 227 -19.47 17.36 3.83
CA LEU A 227 -18.84 16.10 3.45
C LEU A 227 -19.49 15.43 2.22
N ARG A 228 -20.76 15.63 1.99
CA ARG A 228 -21.43 15.11 0.77
C ARG A 228 -20.84 15.71 -0.51
N LYS A 229 -20.35 16.96 -0.45
CA LYS A 229 -19.74 17.68 -1.57
C LYS A 229 -18.23 17.65 -1.56
N ALA A 230 -17.63 17.02 -0.55
CA ALA A 230 -16.19 16.83 -0.48
C ALA A 230 -15.73 15.77 -1.50
N VAL A 231 -14.46 15.82 -1.83
CA VAL A 231 -13.76 14.77 -2.58
C VAL A 231 -12.86 14.00 -1.63
N PHE A 232 -12.95 12.69 -1.69
CA PHE A 232 -12.18 11.73 -0.92
C PHE A 232 -11.18 11.05 -1.84
N ILE A 233 -9.92 10.97 -1.42
CA ILE A 233 -8.85 10.39 -2.22
C ILE A 233 -8.12 9.34 -1.38
N SER A 234 -7.78 8.20 -1.99
CA SER A 234 -6.83 7.28 -1.40
C SER A 234 -5.75 6.84 -2.37
N THR A 235 -4.58 6.53 -1.80
CA THR A 235 -3.41 6.03 -2.56
C THR A 235 -3.40 4.51 -2.69
N GLY A 236 -4.22 3.80 -1.90
CA GLY A 236 -4.40 2.34 -1.92
C GLY A 236 -3.31 1.55 -1.23
#